data_ebeaec87f3892477587040542cb8d23d
#
_entry.id   ebeaec87f3892477587040542cb8d23d
#
_cell.length_a   1.000
_cell.length_b   1.000
_cell.length_c   1.000
_cell.angle_alpha   90.00
_cell.angle_beta   90.00
_cell.angle_gamma   90.00
#
_symmetry.space_group_name_H-M   'P 1'
#
loop_
_entity.id
_entity.type
_entity.pdbx_description
1 polymer ?
#
loop_
_entity_poly.entity_id
_entity_poly.type
_entity_poly.pdbx_seq_one_letter_code
_entity_poly.pdbx_strand_id
1 'polypeptide(L)'
;MSARAALGAAGRDVFHNSWRLVPVNAALGAVLVAVAVLTAAVHAALVLAVLAGPLAAALVHCSVTLVRTGNVALTDALDGLRLHWRRGLQLGAAGTALVVFAVFAVRFYTRSSFGWPFVFLTVYLFVLLGIYAVVLATYAIAEPERPLRLAAREAAVLGARRPGATLLLGLALLFVNLAGVAAAVMPFLTLTVAYSFVAVAHFALPKESR
;
A
#
# COMPACT_ATOMS: atom_id res chain seq x y z
N MET A 1 13.54 11.07 6.31
CA MET A 1 12.90 12.14 5.52
C MET A 1 11.60 12.56 6.21
N SER A 2 11.12 13.83 6.07
CA SER A 2 9.79 14.21 6.56
C SER A 2 8.68 13.68 5.63
N ALA A 3 7.44 13.50 6.16
CA ALA A 3 6.31 13.04 5.35
C ALA A 3 6.06 13.97 4.14
N ARG A 4 6.11 15.30 4.34
CA ARG A 4 5.95 16.27 3.25
C ARG A 4 7.01 16.13 2.16
N ALA A 5 8.27 15.94 2.55
CA ALA A 5 9.36 15.74 1.60
C ALA A 5 9.19 14.42 0.82
N ALA A 6 8.72 13.35 1.48
CA ALA A 6 8.43 12.07 0.84
C ALA A 6 7.30 12.20 -0.20
N LEU A 7 6.19 12.86 0.15
CA LEU A 7 5.08 13.12 -0.75
C LEU A 7 5.51 13.96 -1.98
N GLY A 8 6.27 15.04 -1.76
CA GLY A 8 6.76 15.86 -2.85
C GLY A 8 7.76 15.16 -3.78
N ALA A 9 8.65 14.32 -3.23
CA ALA A 9 9.56 13.48 -4.01
C ALA A 9 8.79 12.45 -4.85
N ALA A 10 7.85 11.75 -4.22
CA ALA A 10 7.00 10.78 -4.91
C ALA A 10 6.22 11.40 -6.07
N GLY A 11 5.67 12.61 -5.89
CA GLY A 11 4.97 13.32 -6.95
C GLY A 11 5.83 13.57 -8.18
N ARG A 12 7.07 14.03 -7.99
CA ARG A 12 8.02 14.24 -9.09
C ARG A 12 8.41 12.94 -9.78
N ASP A 13 8.75 11.91 -9.00
CA ASP A 13 9.26 10.65 -9.52
C ASP A 13 8.16 9.89 -10.28
N VAL A 14 6.92 9.87 -9.74
CA VAL A 14 5.77 9.27 -10.40
C VAL A 14 5.41 10.02 -11.67
N PHE A 15 5.45 11.35 -11.67
CA PHE A 15 5.16 12.14 -12.87
C PHE A 15 6.15 11.81 -14.00
N HIS A 16 7.46 11.77 -13.72
CA HIS A 16 8.49 11.46 -14.72
C HIS A 16 8.47 10.00 -15.20
N ASN A 17 8.01 9.07 -14.36
CA ASN A 17 7.95 7.64 -14.67
C ASN A 17 6.51 7.11 -14.85
N SER A 18 5.53 7.99 -15.04
CA SER A 18 4.10 7.65 -15.07
C SER A 18 3.79 6.57 -16.11
N TRP A 19 4.30 6.69 -17.33
CA TRP A 19 4.03 5.74 -18.41
C TRP A 19 4.53 4.31 -18.14
N ARG A 20 5.46 4.13 -17.19
CA ARG A 20 5.99 2.83 -16.77
C ARG A 20 5.25 2.27 -15.56
N LEU A 21 4.82 3.14 -14.66
CA LEU A 21 4.10 2.76 -13.44
C LEU A 21 2.60 2.55 -13.69
N VAL A 22 2.00 3.31 -14.62
CA VAL A 22 0.57 3.23 -14.95
C VAL A 22 0.11 1.82 -15.34
N PRO A 23 0.78 1.07 -16.23
CA PRO A 23 0.34 -0.28 -16.58
C PRO A 23 0.30 -1.24 -15.39
N VAL A 24 1.32 -1.18 -14.53
CA VAL A 24 1.42 -2.05 -13.34
C VAL A 24 0.34 -1.67 -12.32
N ASN A 25 0.16 -0.36 -12.10
CA ASN A 25 -0.88 0.15 -11.22
C ASN A 25 -2.28 -0.18 -11.75
N ALA A 26 -2.50 -0.07 -13.05
CA ALA A 26 -3.78 -0.41 -13.68
C ALA A 26 -4.11 -1.91 -13.53
N ALA A 27 -3.12 -2.79 -13.68
CA ALA A 27 -3.31 -4.22 -13.45
C ALA A 27 -3.71 -4.51 -12.00
N LEU A 28 -3.00 -3.93 -11.02
CA LEU A 28 -3.35 -4.05 -9.61
C LEU A 28 -4.73 -3.47 -9.31
N GLY A 29 -5.00 -2.26 -9.80
CA GLY A 29 -6.28 -1.58 -9.61
C GLY A 29 -7.45 -2.36 -10.22
N ALA A 30 -7.28 -2.92 -11.42
CA ALA A 30 -8.29 -3.76 -12.08
C ALA A 30 -8.63 -5.00 -11.24
N VAL A 31 -7.62 -5.68 -10.68
CA VAL A 31 -7.84 -6.82 -9.76
C VAL A 31 -8.61 -6.37 -8.51
N LEU A 32 -8.23 -5.25 -7.89
CA LEU A 32 -8.92 -4.74 -6.70
C LEU A 32 -10.37 -4.36 -7.00
N VAL A 33 -10.64 -3.70 -8.13
CA VAL A 33 -12.01 -3.37 -8.57
C VAL A 33 -12.81 -4.62 -8.86
N ALA A 34 -12.24 -5.61 -9.57
CA ALA A 34 -12.90 -6.88 -9.84
C ALA A 34 -13.26 -7.62 -8.55
N VAL A 35 -12.34 -7.67 -7.57
CA VAL A 35 -12.62 -8.25 -6.25
C VAL A 35 -13.71 -7.47 -5.52
N ALA A 36 -13.71 -6.14 -5.57
CA ALA A 36 -14.73 -5.32 -4.93
C ALA A 36 -16.13 -5.57 -5.54
N VAL A 37 -16.22 -5.64 -6.87
CA VAL A 37 -17.48 -5.96 -7.58
C VAL A 37 -17.96 -7.36 -7.24
N LEU A 38 -17.07 -8.35 -7.27
CA LEU A 38 -17.41 -9.73 -6.89
C LEU A 38 -17.85 -9.83 -5.42
N THR A 39 -17.19 -9.10 -4.53
CA THR A 39 -17.53 -9.06 -3.10
C THR A 39 -18.89 -8.42 -2.86
N ALA A 40 -19.31 -7.47 -3.69
CA ALA A 40 -20.66 -6.89 -3.61
C ALA A 40 -21.74 -7.93 -3.93
N ALA A 41 -21.47 -8.87 -4.85
CA ALA A 41 -22.36 -9.97 -5.19
C ALA A 41 -22.23 -11.14 -4.20
N VAL A 42 -20.98 -11.51 -3.87
CA VAL A 42 -20.66 -12.66 -3.01
C VAL A 42 -19.61 -12.24 -1.98
N HIS A 43 -20.01 -12.05 -0.73
CA HIS A 43 -19.12 -11.57 0.33
C HIS A 43 -17.84 -12.42 0.50
N ALA A 44 -17.94 -13.74 0.28
CA ALA A 44 -16.80 -14.64 0.34
C ALA A 44 -15.71 -14.34 -0.72
N ALA A 45 -16.06 -13.63 -1.81
CA ALA A 45 -15.10 -13.25 -2.84
C ALA A 45 -14.01 -12.30 -2.35
N LEU A 46 -14.20 -11.66 -1.18
CA LEU A 46 -13.16 -10.84 -0.55
C LEU A 46 -11.84 -11.60 -0.32
N VAL A 47 -11.90 -12.92 -0.14
CA VAL A 47 -10.71 -13.77 -0.02
C VAL A 47 -9.83 -13.70 -1.28
N LEU A 48 -10.41 -13.45 -2.45
CA LEU A 48 -9.67 -13.29 -3.71
C LEU A 48 -8.75 -12.07 -3.72
N ALA A 49 -8.94 -11.12 -2.77
CA ALA A 49 -8.02 -9.99 -2.60
C ALA A 49 -6.57 -10.42 -2.31
N VAL A 50 -6.35 -11.63 -1.81
CA VAL A 50 -5.02 -12.23 -1.66
C VAL A 50 -4.25 -12.24 -2.98
N LEU A 51 -4.93 -12.45 -4.11
CA LEU A 51 -4.32 -12.47 -5.45
C LEU A 51 -3.78 -11.11 -5.91
N ALA A 52 -4.23 -10.01 -5.30
CA ALA A 52 -3.64 -8.69 -5.53
C ALA A 52 -2.24 -8.55 -4.91
N GLY A 53 -1.89 -9.40 -3.92
CA GLY A 53 -0.63 -9.35 -3.19
C GLY A 53 0.62 -9.43 -4.07
N PRO A 54 0.75 -10.38 -4.99
CA PRO A 54 1.88 -10.45 -5.93
C PRO A 54 2.04 -9.21 -6.81
N LEU A 55 0.93 -8.64 -7.32
CA LEU A 55 0.95 -7.40 -8.10
C LEU A 55 1.34 -6.20 -7.24
N ALA A 56 0.86 -6.14 -6.01
CA ALA A 56 1.28 -5.13 -5.05
C ALA A 56 2.78 -5.24 -4.74
N ALA A 57 3.31 -6.46 -4.56
CA ALA A 57 4.73 -6.70 -4.35
C ALA A 57 5.58 -6.27 -5.56
N ALA A 58 5.11 -6.51 -6.80
CA ALA A 58 5.75 -6.03 -8.00
C ALA A 58 5.78 -4.49 -8.06
N LEU A 59 4.69 -3.83 -7.70
CA LEU A 59 4.61 -2.37 -7.66
C LEU A 59 5.50 -1.77 -6.54
N VAL A 60 5.60 -2.43 -5.39
CA VAL A 60 6.55 -2.07 -4.33
C VAL A 60 7.99 -2.23 -4.83
N HIS A 61 8.30 -3.32 -5.55
CA HIS A 61 9.62 -3.52 -6.16
C HIS A 61 9.98 -2.38 -7.12
N CYS A 62 9.08 -2.02 -8.03
CA CYS A 62 9.25 -0.86 -8.91
C CYS A 62 9.49 0.43 -8.12
N SER A 63 8.74 0.63 -7.01
CA SER A 63 8.87 1.81 -6.15
C SER A 63 10.23 1.86 -5.44
N VAL A 64 10.74 0.74 -4.96
CA VAL A 64 12.07 0.60 -4.34
C VAL A 64 13.17 0.86 -5.37
N THR A 65 13.06 0.27 -6.56
CA THR A 65 14.01 0.49 -7.67
C THR A 65 14.04 1.96 -8.06
N LEU A 66 12.87 2.59 -8.23
CA LEU A 66 12.75 4.00 -8.56
C LEU A 66 13.44 4.91 -7.53
N VAL A 67 13.24 4.64 -6.24
CA VAL A 67 13.84 5.44 -5.15
C VAL A 67 15.36 5.26 -5.10
N ARG A 68 15.88 4.05 -5.39
CA ARG A 68 17.31 3.75 -5.38
C ARG A 68 18.04 4.25 -6.62
N THR A 69 17.47 4.04 -7.81
CA THR A 69 18.15 4.29 -9.09
C THR A 69 17.70 5.57 -9.78
N GLY A 70 16.54 6.13 -9.39
CA GLY A 70 15.92 7.29 -10.03
C GLY A 70 15.17 6.96 -11.32
N ASN A 71 15.13 5.69 -11.73
CA ASN A 71 14.46 5.21 -12.93
C ASN A 71 13.84 3.83 -12.69
N VAL A 72 12.84 3.46 -13.49
CA VAL A 72 12.17 2.15 -13.45
C VAL A 72 11.87 1.69 -14.88
N ALA A 73 11.99 0.40 -15.15
CA ALA A 73 11.60 -0.21 -16.43
C ALA A 73 10.34 -1.08 -16.24
N LEU A 74 9.60 -1.35 -17.32
CA LEU A 74 8.47 -2.29 -17.26
C LEU A 74 8.93 -3.72 -16.92
N THR A 75 10.15 -4.08 -17.30
CA THR A 75 10.78 -5.36 -16.93
C THR A 75 10.92 -5.52 -15.43
N ASP A 76 11.19 -4.42 -14.69
CA ASP A 76 11.31 -4.46 -13.22
C ASP A 76 10.03 -4.94 -12.56
N ALA A 77 8.86 -4.65 -13.15
CA ALA A 77 7.59 -5.15 -12.65
C ALA A 77 7.45 -6.67 -12.81
N LEU A 78 7.88 -7.22 -13.95
CA LEU A 78 7.88 -8.67 -14.19
C LEU A 78 8.89 -9.36 -13.29
N ASP A 79 10.06 -8.80 -13.12
CA ASP A 79 11.09 -9.31 -12.22
C ASP A 79 10.62 -9.25 -10.77
N GLY A 80 10.01 -8.14 -10.36
CA GLY A 80 9.39 -8.00 -9.06
C GLY A 80 8.29 -9.04 -8.79
N LEU A 81 7.44 -9.30 -9.80
CA LEU A 81 6.41 -10.33 -9.71
C LEU A 81 7.01 -11.73 -9.56
N ARG A 82 8.01 -12.07 -10.38
CA ARG A 82 8.68 -13.39 -10.35
C ARG A 82 9.45 -13.61 -9.05
N LEU A 83 10.19 -12.59 -8.60
CA LEU A 83 11.07 -12.68 -7.44
C LEU A 83 10.26 -12.70 -6.13
N HIS A 84 9.16 -11.94 -6.06
CA HIS A 84 8.45 -11.69 -4.78
C HIS A 84 7.05 -12.31 -4.71
N TRP A 85 6.63 -13.18 -5.65
CA TRP A 85 5.27 -13.70 -5.69
C TRP A 85 4.82 -14.40 -4.39
N ARG A 86 5.70 -15.20 -3.76
CA ARG A 86 5.41 -15.88 -2.49
C ARG A 86 5.24 -14.89 -1.35
N ARG A 87 6.14 -13.91 -1.25
CA ARG A 87 6.03 -12.83 -0.26
C ARG A 87 4.80 -11.96 -0.52
N GLY A 88 4.53 -11.68 -1.78
CA GLY A 88 3.32 -10.98 -2.20
C GLY A 88 2.06 -11.70 -1.73
N LEU A 89 1.96 -13.02 -1.88
CA LEU A 89 0.82 -13.79 -1.36
C LEU A 89 0.73 -13.73 0.17
N GLN A 90 1.85 -13.82 0.90
CA GLN A 90 1.84 -13.70 2.36
C GLN A 90 1.37 -12.31 2.83
N LEU A 91 1.90 -11.26 2.21
CA LEU A 91 1.50 -9.87 2.50
C LEU A 91 0.05 -9.61 2.06
N GLY A 92 -0.37 -10.16 0.92
CA GLY A 92 -1.74 -10.10 0.44
C GLY A 92 -2.72 -10.80 1.38
N ALA A 93 -2.36 -11.98 1.90
CA ALA A 93 -3.16 -12.69 2.89
C ALA A 93 -3.30 -11.89 4.19
N ALA A 94 -2.20 -11.33 4.71
CA ALA A 94 -2.23 -10.47 5.88
C ALA A 94 -3.08 -9.20 5.65
N GLY A 95 -2.93 -8.54 4.49
CA GLY A 95 -3.73 -7.39 4.10
C GLY A 95 -5.22 -7.72 3.97
N THR A 96 -5.55 -8.84 3.33
CA THR A 96 -6.93 -9.32 3.20
C THR A 96 -7.55 -9.61 4.57
N ALA A 97 -6.82 -10.30 5.45
CA ALA A 97 -7.28 -10.57 6.82
C ALA A 97 -7.56 -9.26 7.57
N LEU A 98 -6.69 -8.26 7.42
CA LEU A 98 -6.87 -6.93 8.00
C LEU A 98 -8.16 -6.25 7.49
N VAL A 99 -8.41 -6.29 6.17
CA VAL A 99 -9.63 -5.72 5.55
C VAL A 99 -10.88 -6.45 6.03
N VAL A 100 -10.86 -7.79 6.06
CA VAL A 100 -11.96 -8.61 6.58
C VAL A 100 -12.29 -8.21 8.02
N PHE A 101 -11.27 -8.14 8.87
CA PHE A 101 -11.45 -7.76 10.27
C PHE A 101 -12.05 -6.34 10.40
N ALA A 102 -11.57 -5.37 9.62
CA ALA A 102 -12.10 -4.01 9.65
C ALA A 102 -13.57 -3.94 9.21
N VAL A 103 -13.93 -4.66 8.14
CA VAL A 103 -15.33 -4.74 7.67
C VAL A 103 -16.23 -5.32 8.74
N PHE A 104 -15.81 -6.39 9.41
CA PHE A 104 -16.58 -6.99 10.52
C PHE A 104 -16.69 -6.01 11.70
N ALA A 105 -15.61 -5.37 12.11
CA ALA A 105 -15.60 -4.43 13.22
C ALA A 105 -16.52 -3.22 12.94
N VAL A 106 -16.43 -2.63 11.75
CA VAL A 106 -17.29 -1.51 11.35
C VAL A 106 -18.75 -1.95 11.34
N ARG A 107 -19.08 -3.09 10.72
CA ARG A 107 -20.47 -3.61 10.69
C ARG A 107 -21.01 -3.92 12.07
N PHE A 108 -20.18 -4.43 12.99
CA PHE A 108 -20.56 -4.70 14.37
C PHE A 108 -20.90 -3.41 15.12
N TYR A 109 -20.01 -2.42 15.07
CA TYR A 109 -20.20 -1.18 15.83
C TYR A 109 -21.27 -0.26 15.23
N THR A 110 -21.48 -0.25 13.91
CA THR A 110 -22.56 0.56 13.29
C THR A 110 -23.96 0.11 13.67
N ARG A 111 -24.13 -1.12 14.18
CA ARG A 111 -25.42 -1.64 14.66
C ARG A 111 -25.74 -1.27 16.11
N SER A 112 -24.78 -0.69 16.85
CA SER A 112 -24.94 -0.28 18.24
C SER A 112 -25.25 1.22 18.31
N SER A 113 -26.21 1.61 19.18
CA SER A 113 -26.56 3.01 19.42
C SER A 113 -25.39 3.86 19.94
N PHE A 114 -24.40 3.25 20.60
CA PHE A 114 -23.18 3.89 21.09
C PHE A 114 -21.93 3.52 20.27
N GLY A 115 -22.09 2.92 19.10
CA GLY A 115 -20.99 2.35 18.31
C GLY A 115 -20.11 3.36 17.59
N TRP A 116 -20.56 4.58 17.32
CA TRP A 116 -19.86 5.57 16.51
C TRP A 116 -18.42 5.90 17.00
N PRO A 117 -18.12 6.10 18.28
CA PRO A 117 -16.74 6.30 18.73
C PRO A 117 -15.84 5.12 18.39
N PHE A 118 -16.36 3.90 18.47
CA PHE A 118 -15.62 2.68 18.12
C PHE A 118 -15.42 2.53 16.62
N VAL A 119 -16.35 3.00 15.80
CA VAL A 119 -16.17 3.08 14.34
C VAL A 119 -15.00 4.00 14.01
N PHE A 120 -14.94 5.20 14.59
CA PHE A 120 -13.82 6.12 14.39
C PHE A 120 -12.49 5.53 14.87
N LEU A 121 -12.49 4.89 16.04
CA LEU A 121 -11.30 4.21 16.55
C LEU A 121 -10.86 3.08 15.61
N THR A 122 -11.80 2.29 15.07
CA THR A 122 -11.53 1.23 14.12
C THR A 122 -10.89 1.79 12.84
N VAL A 123 -11.47 2.84 12.26
CA VAL A 123 -10.90 3.50 11.07
C VAL A 123 -9.50 4.05 11.35
N TYR A 124 -9.30 4.69 12.50
CA TYR A 124 -7.99 5.21 12.91
C TYR A 124 -6.94 4.09 13.01
N LEU A 125 -7.27 3.00 13.72
CA LEU A 125 -6.38 1.83 13.84
C LEU A 125 -6.11 1.20 12.47
N PHE A 126 -7.11 1.16 11.59
CA PHE A 126 -6.98 0.61 10.26
C PHE A 126 -6.01 1.43 9.39
N VAL A 127 -6.06 2.76 9.48
CA VAL A 127 -5.10 3.64 8.80
C VAL A 127 -3.68 3.39 9.30
N LEU A 128 -3.50 3.26 10.62
CA LEU A 128 -2.18 2.97 11.20
C LEU A 128 -1.66 1.60 10.78
N LEU A 129 -2.49 0.57 10.81
CA LEU A 129 -2.12 -0.78 10.38
C LEU A 129 -1.89 -0.84 8.86
N GLY A 130 -2.66 -0.09 8.08
CA GLY A 130 -2.46 0.02 6.63
C GLY A 130 -1.11 0.61 6.27
N ILE A 131 -0.74 1.77 6.86
CA ILE A 131 0.57 2.35 6.61
C ILE A 131 1.70 1.45 7.12
N TYR A 132 1.52 0.81 8.27
CA TYR A 132 2.47 -0.19 8.78
C TYR A 132 2.65 -1.34 7.79
N ALA A 133 1.57 -1.88 7.21
CA ALA A 133 1.62 -2.97 6.23
C ALA A 133 2.38 -2.56 4.97
N VAL A 134 2.19 -1.33 4.48
CA VAL A 134 2.92 -0.82 3.29
C VAL A 134 4.40 -0.59 3.61
N VAL A 135 4.73 -0.06 4.79
CA VAL A 135 6.13 0.08 5.24
C VAL A 135 6.80 -1.30 5.39
N LEU A 136 6.09 -2.25 6.01
CA LEU A 136 6.55 -3.65 6.11
C LEU A 136 6.81 -4.25 4.74
N ALA A 137 5.88 -4.09 3.79
CA ALA A 137 6.04 -4.56 2.41
C ALA A 137 7.27 -3.93 1.76
N THR A 138 7.49 -2.63 1.96
CA THR A 138 8.66 -1.91 1.43
C THR A 138 9.96 -2.51 1.94
N TYR A 139 10.11 -2.73 3.25
CA TYR A 139 11.31 -3.37 3.81
C TYR A 139 11.47 -4.83 3.38
N ALA A 140 10.37 -5.60 3.37
CA ALA A 140 10.39 -7.00 2.96
C ALA A 140 10.81 -7.20 1.49
N ILE A 141 10.45 -6.26 0.62
CA ILE A 141 10.79 -6.30 -0.81
C ILE A 141 12.17 -5.68 -1.08
N ALA A 142 12.55 -4.62 -0.35
CA ALA A 142 13.85 -3.98 -0.51
C ALA A 142 15.02 -4.90 -0.13
N GLU A 143 14.79 -5.85 0.79
CA GLU A 143 15.80 -6.77 1.29
C GLU A 143 15.23 -8.20 1.35
N PRO A 144 15.18 -8.90 0.21
CA PRO A 144 14.55 -10.22 0.10
C PRO A 144 15.25 -11.32 0.90
N GLU A 145 16.52 -11.17 1.24
CA GLU A 145 17.26 -12.13 2.06
C GLU A 145 16.84 -12.09 3.55
N ARG A 146 16.27 -10.98 4.00
CA ARG A 146 15.86 -10.81 5.39
C ARG A 146 14.54 -11.51 5.70
N PRO A 147 14.42 -12.14 6.90
CA PRO A 147 13.14 -12.73 7.34
C PRO A 147 12.11 -11.64 7.61
N LEU A 148 10.83 -11.92 7.29
CA LEU A 148 9.71 -10.98 7.45
C LEU A 148 9.58 -10.40 8.87
N ARG A 149 9.95 -11.19 9.91
CA ARG A 149 9.93 -10.73 11.29
C ARG A 149 10.86 -9.53 11.55
N LEU A 150 12.01 -9.46 10.87
CA LEU A 150 12.93 -8.32 10.99
C LEU A 150 12.39 -7.11 10.25
N ALA A 151 11.85 -7.28 9.04
CA ALA A 151 11.16 -6.21 8.32
C ALA A 151 9.97 -5.65 9.13
N ALA A 152 9.20 -6.51 9.80
CA ALA A 152 8.11 -6.11 10.68
C ALA A 152 8.60 -5.29 11.88
N ARG A 153 9.71 -5.70 12.50
CA ARG A 153 10.33 -4.96 13.60
C ARG A 153 10.81 -3.58 13.15
N GLU A 154 11.47 -3.49 11.99
CA GLU A 154 11.95 -2.22 11.44
C GLU A 154 10.79 -1.27 11.10
N ALA A 155 9.71 -1.79 10.52
CA ALA A 155 8.50 -1.02 10.26
C ALA A 155 7.88 -0.47 11.55
N ALA A 156 7.80 -1.30 12.61
CA ALA A 156 7.29 -0.89 13.92
C ALA A 156 8.19 0.16 14.57
N VAL A 157 9.52 -0.01 14.52
CA VAL A 157 10.49 0.95 15.04
C VAL A 157 10.39 2.29 14.29
N LEU A 158 10.24 2.28 12.97
CA LEU A 158 10.05 3.51 12.19
C LEU A 158 8.79 4.27 12.63
N GLY A 159 7.66 3.54 12.76
CA GLY A 159 6.39 4.10 13.22
C GLY A 159 6.48 4.67 14.64
N ALA A 160 7.12 3.93 15.55
CA ALA A 160 7.31 4.36 16.95
C ALA A 160 8.25 5.57 17.10
N ARG A 161 9.30 5.64 16.28
CA ARG A 161 10.24 6.78 16.30
C ARG A 161 9.66 8.05 15.68
N ARG A 162 8.69 7.97 14.78
CA ARG A 162 8.12 9.10 14.05
C ARG A 162 6.59 9.02 13.94
N PRO A 163 5.86 8.91 15.07
CA PRO A 163 4.43 8.61 15.05
C PRO A 163 3.61 9.66 14.30
N GLY A 164 3.87 10.94 14.53
CA GLY A 164 3.17 12.03 13.86
C GLY A 164 3.43 12.08 12.36
N ALA A 165 4.68 11.81 11.91
CA ALA A 165 5.01 11.78 10.49
C ALA A 165 4.38 10.56 9.80
N THR A 166 4.36 9.40 10.47
CA THR A 166 3.74 8.18 9.97
C THR A 166 2.23 8.34 9.84
N LEU A 167 1.59 8.92 10.85
CA LEU A 167 0.15 9.21 10.81
C LEU A 167 -0.20 10.21 9.70
N LEU A 168 0.56 11.33 9.61
CA LEU A 168 0.34 12.33 8.57
C LEU A 168 0.48 11.73 7.18
N LEU A 169 1.51 10.89 6.95
CA LEU A 169 1.69 10.18 5.69
C LEU A 169 0.50 9.27 5.42
N GLY A 170 0.09 8.45 6.39
CA GLY A 170 -1.03 7.52 6.25
C GLY A 170 -2.34 8.22 5.90
N LEU A 171 -2.66 9.32 6.59
CA LEU A 171 -3.86 10.12 6.32
C LEU A 171 -3.80 10.79 4.93
N ALA A 172 -2.64 11.33 4.55
CA ALA A 172 -2.47 11.95 3.23
C ALA A 172 -2.66 10.90 2.11
N LEU A 173 -2.09 9.70 2.26
CA LEU A 173 -2.24 8.62 1.29
C LEU A 173 -3.67 8.06 1.24
N LEU A 174 -4.33 7.93 2.40
CA LEU A 174 -5.74 7.57 2.44
C LEU A 174 -6.57 8.58 1.66
N PHE A 175 -6.37 9.89 1.91
CA PHE A 175 -7.09 10.95 1.22
C PHE A 175 -6.85 10.92 -0.29
N VAL A 176 -5.60 10.76 -0.73
CA VAL A 176 -5.25 10.66 -2.17
C VAL A 176 -5.95 9.48 -2.84
N ASN A 177 -5.98 8.30 -2.18
CA ASN A 177 -6.63 7.12 -2.75
C ASN A 177 -8.17 7.26 -2.75
N LEU A 178 -8.76 7.81 -1.69
CA LEU A 178 -10.21 8.10 -1.65
C LEU A 178 -10.61 9.12 -2.73
N ALA A 179 -9.82 10.18 -2.90
CA ALA A 179 -10.05 11.15 -3.97
C ALA A 179 -9.90 10.49 -5.36
N GLY A 180 -8.94 9.59 -5.54
CA GLY A 180 -8.78 8.82 -6.77
C GLY A 180 -9.99 7.93 -7.09
N VAL A 181 -10.58 7.30 -6.08
CA VAL A 181 -11.81 6.51 -6.24
C VAL A 181 -13.01 7.42 -6.54
N ALA A 182 -13.15 8.53 -5.81
CA ALA A 182 -14.23 9.50 -5.99
C ALA A 182 -14.21 10.18 -7.37
N ALA A 183 -13.01 10.36 -7.95
CA ALA A 183 -12.82 10.91 -9.29
C ALA A 183 -13.03 9.85 -10.40
N ALA A 184 -14.11 9.08 -10.31
CA ALA A 184 -14.54 8.04 -11.26
C ALA A 184 -13.59 6.83 -11.39
N VAL A 185 -12.86 6.50 -10.34
CA VAL A 185 -11.95 5.33 -10.23
C VAL A 185 -10.73 5.40 -11.16
N MET A 186 -10.75 6.16 -12.25
CA MET A 186 -9.64 6.23 -13.21
C MET A 186 -8.30 6.66 -12.59
N PRO A 187 -8.21 7.73 -11.76
CA PRO A 187 -6.95 8.07 -11.09
C PRO A 187 -6.46 6.99 -10.14
N PHE A 188 -7.37 6.28 -9.46
CA PHE A 188 -7.04 5.13 -8.62
C PHE A 188 -6.41 4.01 -9.44
N LEU A 189 -7.02 3.63 -10.56
CA LEU A 189 -6.50 2.61 -11.46
C LEU A 189 -5.14 2.99 -12.06
N THR A 190 -4.91 4.28 -12.34
CA THR A 190 -3.74 4.69 -13.13
C THR A 190 -2.58 5.19 -12.27
N LEU A 191 -2.81 5.79 -11.10
CA LEU A 191 -1.74 6.57 -10.46
C LEU A 191 -1.69 6.51 -8.94
N THR A 192 -2.82 6.59 -8.21
CA THR A 192 -2.77 6.91 -6.77
C THR A 192 -2.19 5.82 -5.91
N VAL A 193 -2.35 4.55 -6.30
CA VAL A 193 -1.77 3.41 -5.57
C VAL A 193 -0.24 3.38 -5.77
N ALA A 194 0.23 3.56 -7.02
CA ALA A 194 1.65 3.66 -7.31
C ALA A 194 2.30 4.83 -6.57
N TYR A 195 1.66 6.01 -6.58
CA TYR A 195 2.10 7.17 -5.81
C TYR A 195 2.25 6.85 -4.32
N SER A 196 1.29 6.10 -3.76
CA SER A 196 1.33 5.72 -2.35
C SER A 196 2.53 4.85 -2.02
N PHE A 197 2.84 3.85 -2.84
CA PHE A 197 4.01 2.98 -2.64
C PHE A 197 5.32 3.74 -2.82
N VAL A 198 5.44 4.62 -3.81
CA VAL A 198 6.63 5.46 -4.01
C VAL A 198 6.83 6.42 -2.82
N ALA A 199 5.76 7.04 -2.31
CA ALA A 199 5.83 7.93 -1.16
C ALA A 199 6.30 7.20 0.11
N VAL A 200 5.80 5.98 0.34
CA VAL A 200 6.26 5.14 1.46
C VAL A 200 7.70 4.69 1.26
N ALA A 201 8.11 4.32 0.06
CA ALA A 201 9.50 3.97 -0.22
C ALA A 201 10.46 5.13 0.08
N HIS A 202 10.13 6.35 -0.35
CA HIS A 202 10.90 7.55 0.03
C HIS A 202 10.94 7.83 1.53
N PHE A 203 9.85 7.52 2.24
CA PHE A 203 9.77 7.73 3.69
C PHE A 203 10.57 6.70 4.48
N ALA A 204 10.51 5.43 4.06
CA ALA A 204 11.07 4.29 4.77
C ALA A 204 12.56 4.07 4.45
N LEU A 205 12.97 4.21 3.19
CA LEU A 205 14.32 3.91 2.77
C LEU A 205 15.26 5.11 2.97
N PRO A 206 16.50 4.88 3.44
CA PRO A 206 17.52 5.93 3.45
C PRO A 206 17.83 6.33 2.01
N LYS A 207 18.02 7.64 1.78
CA LYS A 207 18.63 8.09 0.51
C LYS A 207 20.07 7.61 0.51
N GLU A 208 20.43 6.77 -0.45
CA GLU A 208 21.82 6.54 -0.76
C GLU A 208 22.42 7.87 -1.23
N SER A 209 23.45 8.35 -0.49
CA SER A 209 24.19 9.54 -0.91
C SER A 209 24.89 9.22 -2.23
N ARG A 210 24.37 9.81 -3.32
CA ARG A 210 25.09 9.86 -4.59
C ARG A 210 26.27 10.79 -4.49
#